data_5d085d082d4e741dff380a3a35b36a64
#
_entry.id   5d085d082d4e741dff380a3a35b36a64
#
_cell.length_a   1.000
_cell.length_b   1.000
_cell.length_c   1.000
_cell.angle_alpha   90.00
_cell.angle_beta   90.00
_cell.angle_gamma   90.00
#
_symmetry.space_group_name_H-M   'P 1'
#
loop_
_entity.id
_entity.type
_entity.pdbx_description
1 polymer ?
#
loop_
_entity_poly.entity_id
_entity_poly.type
_entity_poly.pdbx_seq_one_letter_code
_entity_poly.pdbx_strand_id
1 'polypeptide(L)'
;LNSFKNVLAKTKVLVGQNLKFDLNILGSEFHRLGYDNAWLKMPVLDTCTEKSAFLCKLPGGRGGKFKYPTLSELHQCLFKKPFKDAHNATADVEATARCFFELIRKGSLQKSDLYLDDEKYADFFVKNTSEFSAAGIKHINLSKQSKALTEEIPSEVTKSTSPKEDISHLKDVPFSHLHNKTQFSVLQSTIHVKTLIDKAVEFGMPAVAFSDSGNMMGAFQFVETGFKHNQSIDK
;
A
#
# COMPACT_ATOMS: atom_id res chain seq x y z
N LEU A 1 -8.42 -7.09 12.58
CA LEU A 1 -9.72 -6.71 11.97
C LEU A 1 -10.86 -6.58 12.98
N ASN A 2 -10.93 -7.38 14.05
CA ASN A 2 -12.04 -7.28 15.04
C ASN A 2 -12.13 -5.88 15.68
N SER A 3 -11.01 -5.30 16.09
CA SER A 3 -11.00 -3.93 16.64
C SER A 3 -11.49 -2.90 15.62
N PHE A 4 -11.12 -3.07 14.36
CA PHE A 4 -11.56 -2.20 13.28
C PHE A 4 -13.07 -2.33 13.01
N LYS A 5 -13.61 -3.57 13.02
CA LYS A 5 -15.04 -3.83 12.91
C LYS A 5 -15.84 -3.11 14.00
N ASN A 6 -15.35 -3.11 15.24
CA ASN A 6 -15.99 -2.40 16.35
C ASN A 6 -16.00 -0.87 16.17
N VAL A 7 -14.96 -0.33 15.51
CA VAL A 7 -14.91 1.10 15.16
C VAL A 7 -15.89 1.39 14.02
N LEU A 8 -15.92 0.57 12.97
CA LEU A 8 -16.84 0.72 11.84
C LEU A 8 -18.31 0.72 12.29
N ALA A 9 -18.68 -0.13 13.25
CA ALA A 9 -20.06 -0.20 13.76
C ALA A 9 -20.55 1.13 14.39
N LYS A 10 -19.64 2.00 14.81
CA LYS A 10 -19.92 3.33 15.39
C LYS A 10 -19.71 4.47 14.39
N THR A 11 -19.15 4.17 13.22
CA THR A 11 -18.80 5.16 12.20
C THR A 11 -20.02 5.49 11.36
N LYS A 12 -20.20 6.76 11.02
CA LYS A 12 -21.27 7.24 10.14
C LYS A 12 -20.78 7.59 8.74
N VAL A 13 -19.53 8.01 8.62
CA VAL A 13 -18.91 8.47 7.38
C VAL A 13 -17.45 8.02 7.38
N LEU A 14 -16.96 7.54 6.27
CA LEU A 14 -15.53 7.25 6.06
C LEU A 14 -14.89 8.42 5.33
N VAL A 15 -13.74 8.87 5.83
CA VAL A 15 -12.95 9.94 5.21
C VAL A 15 -11.57 9.43 4.89
N GLY A 16 -11.06 9.76 3.71
CA GLY A 16 -9.71 9.36 3.31
C GLY A 16 -9.21 10.09 2.07
N GLN A 17 -8.06 9.67 1.60
CA GLN A 17 -7.42 10.17 0.39
C GLN A 17 -7.29 9.03 -0.62
N ASN A 18 -7.98 9.11 -1.75
CA ASN A 18 -8.07 8.03 -2.75
C ASN A 18 -8.69 6.74 -2.19
N LEU A 19 -9.79 6.89 -1.47
CA LEU A 19 -10.47 5.85 -0.68
C LEU A 19 -10.82 4.58 -1.44
N LYS A 20 -11.04 4.67 -2.76
CA LYS A 20 -11.43 3.51 -3.56
C LYS A 20 -10.45 2.33 -3.41
N PHE A 21 -9.18 2.63 -3.28
CA PHE A 21 -8.13 1.62 -3.07
C PHE A 21 -8.30 0.93 -1.70
N ASP A 22 -8.43 1.73 -0.64
CA ASP A 22 -8.55 1.23 0.73
C ASP A 22 -9.84 0.43 0.94
N LEU A 23 -10.96 0.91 0.37
CA LEU A 23 -12.24 0.20 0.44
C LEU A 23 -12.20 -1.16 -0.26
N ASN A 24 -11.51 -1.25 -1.41
CA ASN A 24 -11.36 -2.51 -2.12
C ASN A 24 -10.52 -3.52 -1.32
N ILE A 25 -9.40 -3.08 -0.73
CA ILE A 25 -8.55 -3.95 0.09
C ILE A 25 -9.30 -4.41 1.34
N LEU A 26 -9.91 -3.48 2.07
CA LEU A 26 -10.66 -3.81 3.28
C LEU A 26 -11.85 -4.74 2.97
N GLY A 27 -12.59 -4.46 1.89
CA GLY A 27 -13.70 -5.30 1.46
C GLY A 27 -13.26 -6.72 1.11
N SER A 28 -12.12 -6.87 0.43
CA SER A 28 -11.53 -8.17 0.12
C SER A 28 -11.12 -8.93 1.39
N GLU A 29 -10.50 -8.25 2.36
CA GLU A 29 -10.11 -8.86 3.63
C GLU A 29 -11.32 -9.26 4.49
N PHE A 30 -12.36 -8.44 4.52
CA PHE A 30 -13.62 -8.79 5.20
C PHE A 30 -14.27 -10.01 4.55
N HIS A 31 -14.35 -10.05 3.22
CA HIS A 31 -14.86 -11.19 2.48
C HIS A 31 -14.05 -12.47 2.75
N ARG A 32 -12.71 -12.37 2.73
CA ARG A 32 -11.80 -13.49 3.00
C ARG A 32 -12.00 -14.11 4.39
N LEU A 33 -12.39 -13.30 5.37
CA LEU A 33 -12.66 -13.74 6.74
C LEU A 33 -14.13 -14.07 7.01
N GLY A 34 -14.98 -14.06 5.98
CA GLY A 34 -16.41 -14.33 6.12
C GLY A 34 -17.19 -13.24 6.87
N TYR A 35 -16.67 -12.01 6.93
CA TYR A 35 -17.37 -10.89 7.54
C TYR A 35 -18.32 -10.22 6.55
N ASP A 36 -19.41 -9.67 7.08
CA ASP A 36 -20.33 -8.86 6.29
C ASP A 36 -19.67 -7.56 5.81
N ASN A 37 -19.93 -7.22 4.56
CA ASN A 37 -19.46 -6.01 3.87
C ASN A 37 -20.54 -4.90 3.82
N ALA A 38 -21.57 -4.94 4.66
CA ALA A 38 -22.64 -3.92 4.70
C ALA A 38 -22.08 -2.51 4.92
N TRP A 39 -20.95 -2.37 5.60
CA TRP A 39 -20.25 -1.10 5.82
C TRP A 39 -19.77 -0.41 4.52
N LEU A 40 -19.63 -1.14 3.40
CA LEU A 40 -19.30 -0.54 2.10
C LEU A 40 -20.40 0.38 1.56
N LYS A 41 -21.63 0.28 2.12
CA LYS A 41 -22.75 1.18 1.80
C LYS A 41 -22.70 2.48 2.59
N MET A 42 -21.76 2.61 3.52
CA MET A 42 -21.59 3.84 4.32
C MET A 42 -21.17 5.01 3.43
N PRO A 43 -21.64 6.23 3.73
CA PRO A 43 -21.16 7.43 3.04
C PRO A 43 -19.65 7.57 3.12
N VAL A 44 -19.02 7.93 2.01
CA VAL A 44 -17.58 8.15 1.93
C VAL A 44 -17.27 9.57 1.46
N LEU A 45 -16.24 10.16 2.05
CA LEU A 45 -15.72 11.47 1.68
C LEU A 45 -14.25 11.33 1.30
N ASP A 46 -13.97 11.51 0.04
CA ASP A 46 -12.61 11.46 -0.48
C ASP A 46 -12.03 12.87 -0.58
N THR A 47 -10.83 13.07 -0.09
CA THR A 47 -10.11 14.34 -0.24
C THR A 47 -9.42 14.45 -1.61
N CYS A 48 -9.30 13.34 -2.36
CA CYS A 48 -8.75 13.27 -3.71
C CYS A 48 -9.87 13.43 -4.76
N THR A 49 -10.35 14.64 -4.98
CA THR A 49 -11.49 14.94 -5.84
C THR A 49 -11.15 15.97 -6.90
N GLU A 50 -12.08 16.19 -7.84
CA GLU A 50 -11.98 17.26 -8.83
C GLU A 50 -11.92 18.65 -8.15
N LYS A 51 -12.63 18.83 -7.02
CA LYS A 51 -12.58 20.07 -6.23
C LYS A 51 -11.19 20.35 -5.67
N SER A 52 -10.52 19.34 -5.13
CA SER A 52 -9.13 19.48 -4.64
C SER A 52 -8.13 19.63 -5.78
N ALA A 53 -8.34 18.98 -6.93
CA ALA A 53 -7.54 19.19 -8.13
C ALA A 53 -7.63 20.63 -8.63
N PHE A 54 -8.85 21.19 -8.67
CA PHE A 54 -9.08 22.58 -9.06
C PHE A 54 -8.47 23.58 -8.05
N LEU A 55 -8.50 23.27 -6.77
CA LEU A 55 -7.88 24.10 -5.73
C LEU A 55 -6.34 24.12 -5.87
N CYS A 56 -5.73 22.96 -6.10
CA CYS A 56 -4.28 22.83 -6.20
C CYS A 56 -3.70 23.26 -7.55
N LYS A 57 -4.49 23.19 -8.64
CA LYS A 57 -4.11 23.57 -10.01
C LYS A 57 -2.81 22.91 -10.50
N LEU A 58 -2.60 21.65 -10.15
CA LEU A 58 -1.41 20.91 -10.54
C LEU A 58 -1.46 20.55 -12.03
N PRO A 59 -0.36 20.72 -12.79
CA PRO A 59 -0.31 20.35 -14.20
C PRO A 59 -0.30 18.82 -14.38
N GLY A 60 -0.67 18.34 -15.59
CA GLY A 60 -0.55 16.92 -15.93
C GLY A 60 -1.85 16.11 -15.83
N GLY A 61 -2.98 16.73 -15.64
CA GLY A 61 -4.29 16.08 -15.75
C GLY A 61 -4.65 15.73 -17.20
N ARG A 62 -5.45 14.67 -17.39
CA ARG A 62 -5.92 14.25 -18.73
C ARG A 62 -6.99 15.19 -19.26
N GLY A 63 -6.99 15.42 -20.59
CA GLY A 63 -8.04 16.20 -21.25
C GLY A 63 -8.08 17.69 -20.85
N GLY A 64 -6.94 18.30 -20.54
CA GLY A 64 -6.86 19.71 -20.14
C GLY A 64 -7.33 20.01 -18.71
N LYS A 65 -7.63 18.99 -17.93
CA LYS A 65 -7.98 19.11 -16.50
C LYS A 65 -6.73 19.22 -15.64
N PHE A 66 -6.90 19.62 -14.38
CA PHE A 66 -5.84 19.55 -13.39
C PHE A 66 -5.60 18.11 -12.91
N LYS A 67 -4.36 17.81 -12.56
CA LYS A 67 -3.99 16.52 -11.93
C LYS A 67 -4.64 16.42 -10.56
N TYR A 68 -5.17 15.24 -10.22
CA TYR A 68 -5.60 14.92 -8.86
C TYR A 68 -4.38 14.92 -7.93
N PRO A 69 -4.42 15.66 -6.80
CA PRO A 69 -3.27 15.77 -5.92
C PRO A 69 -3.05 14.48 -5.12
N THR A 70 -1.79 14.09 -4.95
CA THR A 70 -1.40 13.18 -3.88
C THR A 70 -1.62 13.83 -2.52
N LEU A 71 -1.61 13.06 -1.43
CA LEU A 71 -1.75 13.60 -0.08
C LEU A 71 -0.69 14.68 0.23
N SER A 72 0.56 14.42 -0.14
CA SER A 72 1.65 15.39 0.05
C SER A 72 1.45 16.68 -0.75
N GLU A 73 1.00 16.56 -2.00
CA GLU A 73 0.70 17.71 -2.85
C GLU A 73 -0.49 18.52 -2.30
N LEU A 74 -1.55 17.84 -1.84
CA LEU A 74 -2.71 18.48 -1.22
C LEU A 74 -2.30 19.20 0.06
N HIS A 75 -1.54 18.55 0.93
CA HIS A 75 -1.05 19.14 2.17
C HIS A 75 -0.16 20.36 1.87
N GLN A 76 0.76 20.26 0.92
CA GLN A 76 1.60 21.39 0.49
C GLN A 76 0.76 22.54 -0.10
N CYS A 77 -0.30 22.22 -0.84
CA CYS A 77 -1.21 23.21 -1.41
C CYS A 77 -1.95 23.98 -0.31
N LEU A 78 -2.48 23.27 0.69
CA LEU A 78 -3.30 23.83 1.76
C LEU A 78 -2.49 24.60 2.79
N PHE A 79 -1.36 24.04 3.24
CA PHE A 79 -0.58 24.51 4.39
C PHE A 79 0.76 25.17 4.02
N LYS A 80 1.14 25.15 2.73
CA LYS A 80 2.42 25.67 2.23
C LYS A 80 3.65 25.01 2.86
N LYS A 81 3.48 23.86 3.46
CA LYS A 81 4.52 23.08 4.14
C LYS A 81 4.34 21.60 3.85
N PRO A 82 5.42 20.84 3.59
CA PRO A 82 5.33 19.39 3.56
C PRO A 82 5.01 18.84 4.95
N PHE A 83 4.37 17.68 5.04
CA PHE A 83 4.27 16.97 6.31
C PHE A 83 5.41 15.94 6.42
N LYS A 84 5.82 15.67 7.66
CA LYS A 84 6.90 14.74 7.96
C LYS A 84 6.39 13.30 7.94
N ASP A 85 7.30 12.37 7.70
CA ASP A 85 7.05 10.93 7.77
C ASP A 85 5.94 10.43 6.81
N ALA A 86 5.84 11.02 5.62
CA ALA A 86 5.00 10.51 4.54
C ALA A 86 5.29 9.00 4.32
N HIS A 87 4.24 8.23 4.03
CA HIS A 87 4.22 6.76 3.97
C HIS A 87 4.27 6.05 5.34
N ASN A 88 4.11 6.80 6.43
CA ASN A 88 3.76 6.24 7.72
C ASN A 88 2.24 6.34 7.91
N ALA A 89 1.56 5.22 8.13
CA ALA A 89 0.10 5.17 8.19
C ALA A 89 -0.50 6.18 9.17
N THR A 90 0.12 6.39 10.34
CA THR A 90 -0.38 7.36 11.34
C THR A 90 -0.18 8.80 10.86
N ALA A 91 0.97 9.09 10.23
CA ALA A 91 1.25 10.43 9.68
C ALA A 91 0.33 10.75 8.50
N ASP A 92 0.05 9.75 7.65
CA ASP A 92 -0.87 9.90 6.52
C ASP A 92 -2.31 10.14 6.98
N VAL A 93 -2.77 9.43 8.03
CA VAL A 93 -4.09 9.67 8.65
C VAL A 93 -4.18 11.06 9.27
N GLU A 94 -3.13 11.50 9.98
CA GLU A 94 -3.05 12.86 10.54
C GLU A 94 -3.10 13.91 9.44
N ALA A 95 -2.30 13.76 8.38
CA ALA A 95 -2.28 14.68 7.26
C ALA A 95 -3.63 14.69 6.51
N THR A 96 -4.26 13.53 6.32
CA THR A 96 -5.58 13.42 5.69
C THR A 96 -6.65 14.13 6.51
N ALA A 97 -6.70 13.92 7.81
CA ALA A 97 -7.64 14.59 8.70
C ALA A 97 -7.47 16.11 8.67
N ARG A 98 -6.23 16.60 8.74
CA ARG A 98 -5.93 18.03 8.62
C ARG A 98 -6.37 18.60 7.28
N CYS A 99 -6.04 17.92 6.17
CA CYS A 99 -6.47 18.33 4.83
C CYS A 99 -8.00 18.37 4.73
N PHE A 100 -8.69 17.37 5.26
CA PHE A 100 -10.15 17.30 5.25
C PHE A 100 -10.78 18.50 5.96
N PHE A 101 -10.39 18.80 7.19
CA PHE A 101 -10.91 19.94 7.94
C PHE A 101 -10.55 21.28 7.28
N GLU A 102 -9.35 21.40 6.71
CA GLU A 102 -8.95 22.62 6.02
C GLU A 102 -9.71 22.83 4.70
N LEU A 103 -10.07 21.76 3.98
CA LEU A 103 -10.94 21.83 2.80
C LEU A 103 -12.34 22.34 3.18
N ILE A 104 -12.89 21.93 4.34
CA ILE A 104 -14.14 22.48 4.85
C ILE A 104 -13.96 23.97 5.17
N ARG A 105 -12.93 24.34 5.93
CA ARG A 105 -12.66 25.73 6.32
C ARG A 105 -12.49 26.67 5.12
N LYS A 106 -11.90 26.17 4.03
CA LYS A 106 -11.76 26.91 2.75
C LYS A 106 -13.02 26.89 1.87
N GLY A 107 -14.10 26.25 2.31
CA GLY A 107 -15.34 26.13 1.56
C GLY A 107 -15.27 25.26 0.30
N SER A 108 -14.17 24.48 0.15
CA SER A 108 -14.03 23.52 -0.96
C SER A 108 -14.93 22.29 -0.77
N LEU A 109 -15.23 21.93 0.47
CA LEU A 109 -16.26 20.97 0.84
C LEU A 109 -17.43 21.73 1.44
N GLN A 110 -18.57 21.61 0.80
CA GLN A 110 -19.79 22.30 1.21
C GLN A 110 -20.67 21.40 2.09
N LYS A 111 -21.67 21.98 2.72
CA LYS A 111 -22.66 21.28 3.55
C LYS A 111 -23.24 20.03 2.86
N SER A 112 -23.61 20.16 1.57
CA SER A 112 -24.14 19.07 0.78
C SER A 112 -23.18 17.87 0.64
N ASP A 113 -21.88 18.11 0.68
CA ASP A 113 -20.86 17.06 0.59
C ASP A 113 -20.66 16.34 1.94
N LEU A 114 -21.01 17.00 3.06
CA LEU A 114 -20.64 16.58 4.42
C LEU A 114 -21.73 15.83 5.17
N TYR A 115 -22.91 15.71 4.61
CA TYR A 115 -24.10 15.13 5.27
C TYR A 115 -24.43 15.80 6.62
N LEU A 116 -24.15 17.12 6.75
CA LEU A 116 -24.39 17.92 7.93
C LEU A 116 -25.64 18.81 7.76
N ASP A 117 -26.29 19.11 8.89
CA ASP A 117 -27.29 20.15 8.95
C ASP A 117 -26.68 21.56 8.96
N ASP A 118 -27.52 22.59 8.75
CA ASP A 118 -27.06 23.99 8.66
C ASP A 118 -26.40 24.47 9.94
N GLU A 119 -26.95 24.08 11.09
CA GLU A 119 -26.47 24.49 12.38
C GLU A 119 -25.07 23.95 12.67
N LYS A 120 -24.85 22.66 12.47
CA LYS A 120 -23.53 22.03 12.66
C LYS A 120 -22.49 22.53 11.68
N TYR A 121 -22.90 22.83 10.44
CA TYR A 121 -22.00 23.39 9.45
C TYR A 121 -21.57 24.80 9.82
N ALA A 122 -22.50 25.66 10.27
CA ALA A 122 -22.20 27.01 10.73
C ALA A 122 -21.33 26.99 12.00
N ASP A 123 -21.68 26.15 12.98
CA ASP A 123 -20.94 25.99 14.24
C ASP A 123 -19.46 25.56 13.98
N PHE A 124 -19.23 24.78 12.96
CA PHE A 124 -17.85 24.41 12.56
C PHE A 124 -16.99 25.64 12.29
N PHE A 125 -17.49 26.62 11.52
CA PHE A 125 -16.73 27.84 11.19
C PHE A 125 -16.54 28.77 12.39
N VAL A 126 -17.52 28.83 13.27
CA VAL A 126 -17.41 29.62 14.51
C VAL A 126 -16.30 29.08 15.42
N LYS A 127 -16.21 27.73 15.52
CA LYS A 127 -15.21 27.04 16.35
C LYS A 127 -13.83 26.94 15.73
N ASN A 128 -13.71 27.00 14.42
CA ASN A 128 -12.46 26.70 13.67
C ASN A 128 -12.07 27.86 12.73
N THR A 129 -11.76 29.00 13.33
CA THR A 129 -11.38 30.23 12.58
C THR A 129 -9.96 30.21 12.04
N SER A 130 -9.06 29.42 12.63
CA SER A 130 -7.66 29.33 12.25
C SER A 130 -7.34 28.05 11.48
N GLU A 131 -6.17 28.02 10.85
CA GLU A 131 -5.64 26.85 10.15
C GLU A 131 -5.46 25.65 11.08
N PHE A 132 -5.83 24.46 10.61
CA PHE A 132 -5.64 23.22 11.37
C PHE A 132 -4.16 22.84 11.47
N SER A 133 -3.60 22.97 12.67
CA SER A 133 -2.20 22.64 12.94
C SER A 133 -1.99 21.15 13.20
N ALA A 134 -2.95 20.49 13.84
CA ALA A 134 -2.94 19.06 14.15
C ALA A 134 -4.37 18.53 14.33
N ALA A 135 -4.59 17.26 14.01
CA ALA A 135 -5.84 16.55 14.31
C ALA A 135 -5.81 15.83 15.66
N GLY A 136 -4.68 15.87 16.35
CA GLY A 136 -4.51 15.26 17.67
C GLY A 136 -4.30 13.75 17.65
N ILE A 137 -3.96 13.17 16.51
CA ILE A 137 -3.66 11.75 16.38
C ILE A 137 -2.26 11.48 16.93
N LYS A 138 -2.17 10.59 17.92
CA LYS A 138 -0.87 10.19 18.48
C LYS A 138 -0.11 9.32 17.52
N HIS A 139 1.04 9.79 17.09
CA HIS A 139 1.95 9.04 16.22
C HIS A 139 2.81 8.07 17.05
N ILE A 140 2.71 6.78 16.76
CA ILE A 140 3.53 5.73 17.36
C ILE A 140 4.45 5.16 16.29
N ASN A 141 5.75 5.27 16.49
CA ASN A 141 6.73 4.66 15.60
C ASN A 141 6.91 3.17 15.97
N LEU A 142 6.13 2.31 15.33
CA LEU A 142 6.15 0.88 15.57
C LEU A 142 7.50 0.23 15.22
N SER A 143 8.26 0.79 14.27
CA SER A 143 9.59 0.29 13.94
C SER A 143 10.59 0.48 15.09
N LYS A 144 10.50 1.60 15.80
CA LYS A 144 11.33 1.82 17.00
C LYS A 144 10.91 0.90 18.13
N GLN A 145 9.62 0.69 18.36
CA GLN A 145 9.12 -0.23 19.36
C GLN A 145 9.50 -1.68 19.06
N SER A 146 9.37 -2.10 17.79
CA SER A 146 9.77 -3.45 17.36
C SER A 146 11.27 -3.70 17.57
N LYS A 147 12.11 -2.71 17.25
CA LYS A 147 13.56 -2.84 17.53
C LYS A 147 13.87 -2.94 19.02
N ALA A 148 13.25 -2.09 19.85
CA ALA A 148 13.42 -2.17 21.31
C ALA A 148 12.98 -3.52 21.87
N LEU A 149 11.83 -4.05 21.43
CA LEU A 149 11.36 -5.38 21.82
C LEU A 149 12.29 -6.50 21.35
N THR A 150 12.94 -6.34 20.19
CA THR A 150 13.91 -7.33 19.69
C THR A 150 15.22 -7.27 20.47
N GLU A 151 15.62 -6.10 20.97
CA GLU A 151 16.80 -5.90 21.82
C GLU A 151 16.56 -6.39 23.26
N GLU A 152 15.33 -6.32 23.77
CA GLU A 152 14.93 -6.79 25.10
C GLU A 152 14.69 -8.31 25.17
N ILE A 153 14.54 -8.99 24.04
CA ILE A 153 14.48 -10.46 24.02
C ILE A 153 15.94 -10.93 24.25
N PRO A 154 16.27 -11.50 25.43
CA PRO A 154 17.56 -12.09 25.60
C PRO A 154 17.82 -13.07 24.46
N SER A 155 19.04 -13.14 23.97
CA SER A 155 19.47 -14.01 22.86
C SER A 155 19.33 -15.53 23.14
N GLU A 156 18.51 -15.90 24.08
CA GLU A 156 17.92 -17.22 24.26
C GLU A 156 16.67 -17.42 23.36
N VAL A 157 16.67 -16.82 22.15
CA VAL A 157 16.05 -17.55 21.07
C VAL A 157 16.87 -18.81 20.97
N THR A 158 16.42 -19.84 21.67
CA THR A 158 16.74 -21.20 21.34
C THR A 158 16.86 -21.26 19.82
N LYS A 159 18.11 -21.22 19.31
CA LYS A 159 18.38 -21.84 18.04
C LYS A 159 17.61 -23.13 18.16
N SER A 160 16.49 -23.26 17.46
CA SER A 160 15.90 -24.56 17.31
C SER A 160 17.03 -25.41 16.77
N THR A 161 17.66 -26.10 17.66
CA THR A 161 18.52 -27.23 17.37
C THR A 161 17.55 -28.33 16.92
N SER A 162 16.82 -28.07 15.81
CA SER A 162 16.58 -29.19 14.93
C SER A 162 17.98 -29.76 14.72
N PRO A 163 18.23 -31.04 15.04
CA PRO A 163 19.52 -31.63 14.78
C PRO A 163 19.88 -31.21 13.37
N LYS A 164 21.04 -30.57 13.16
CA LYS A 164 21.52 -30.25 11.84
C LYS A 164 21.61 -31.59 11.14
N GLU A 165 20.58 -31.98 10.44
CA GLU A 165 20.66 -33.17 9.62
C GLU A 165 21.88 -32.97 8.76
N ASP A 166 22.73 -33.98 8.76
CA ASP A 166 23.92 -33.97 7.94
C ASP A 166 23.44 -34.04 6.48
N ILE A 167 23.37 -32.86 5.84
CA ILE A 167 22.97 -32.70 4.43
C ILE A 167 24.17 -32.84 3.49
N SER A 168 25.34 -33.29 3.98
CA SER A 168 26.53 -33.45 3.13
C SER A 168 26.30 -34.41 1.96
N HIS A 169 25.41 -35.37 2.11
CA HIS A 169 24.98 -36.30 1.05
C HIS A 169 24.19 -35.60 -0.08
N LEU A 170 23.67 -34.37 0.15
CA LEU A 170 22.96 -33.60 -0.88
C LEU A 170 23.89 -32.65 -1.65
N LYS A 171 25.16 -32.56 -1.30
CA LYS A 171 26.09 -31.59 -1.86
C LYS A 171 26.27 -31.76 -3.38
N ASP A 172 26.24 -33.00 -3.86
CA ASP A 172 26.45 -33.34 -5.24
C ASP A 172 25.14 -33.75 -5.96
N VAL A 173 23.99 -33.57 -5.32
CA VAL A 173 22.69 -33.86 -5.91
C VAL A 173 22.26 -32.70 -6.81
N PRO A 174 21.96 -32.97 -8.11
CA PRO A 174 21.45 -31.95 -9.02
C PRO A 174 20.17 -31.34 -8.47
N PHE A 175 20.13 -30.00 -8.38
CA PHE A 175 19.01 -29.26 -7.83
C PHE A 175 18.44 -28.29 -8.88
N SER A 176 17.13 -28.14 -8.92
CA SER A 176 16.43 -27.21 -9.79
C SER A 176 15.34 -26.47 -9.06
N HIS A 177 15.28 -25.15 -9.24
CA HIS A 177 14.16 -24.35 -8.78
C HIS A 177 12.96 -24.48 -9.70
N LEU A 178 11.86 -25.04 -9.21
CA LEU A 178 10.63 -25.27 -9.98
C LEU A 178 9.53 -24.23 -9.68
N HIS A 179 9.67 -23.45 -8.62
CA HIS A 179 8.66 -22.46 -8.20
C HIS A 179 9.29 -21.07 -8.05
N ASN A 180 9.49 -20.40 -9.18
CA ASN A 180 10.00 -19.05 -9.22
C ASN A 180 8.91 -18.09 -9.69
N LYS A 181 8.87 -16.90 -9.10
CA LYS A 181 8.06 -15.80 -9.57
C LYS A 181 8.94 -14.83 -10.35
N THR A 182 8.44 -14.35 -11.48
CA THR A 182 9.12 -13.29 -12.25
C THR A 182 8.50 -11.92 -12.00
N GLN A 183 9.08 -10.88 -12.61
CA GLN A 183 8.58 -9.50 -12.57
C GLN A 183 7.11 -9.36 -12.97
N PHE A 184 6.55 -10.35 -13.67
CA PHE A 184 5.14 -10.37 -14.07
C PHE A 184 4.20 -10.83 -12.94
N SER A 185 4.72 -11.40 -11.85
CA SER A 185 4.02 -11.56 -10.59
C SER A 185 4.14 -10.27 -9.78
N VAL A 186 3.32 -9.27 -10.14
CA VAL A 186 3.35 -7.91 -9.59
C VAL A 186 3.27 -7.95 -8.06
N LEU A 187 4.12 -7.17 -7.38
CA LEU A 187 4.30 -7.13 -5.92
C LEU A 187 4.80 -8.42 -5.26
N GLN A 188 5.13 -9.46 -6.02
CA GLN A 188 5.64 -10.73 -5.47
C GLN A 188 7.10 -10.98 -5.85
N SER A 189 7.56 -10.46 -6.98
CA SER A 189 8.94 -10.64 -7.45
C SER A 189 9.40 -9.48 -8.33
N THR A 190 10.71 -9.25 -8.30
CA THR A 190 11.42 -8.30 -9.17
C THR A 190 12.37 -9.01 -10.14
N ILE A 191 12.35 -10.33 -10.18
CA ILE A 191 13.28 -11.14 -10.98
C ILE A 191 12.91 -11.03 -12.46
N HIS A 192 13.80 -10.51 -13.28
CA HIS A 192 13.64 -10.55 -14.74
C HIS A 192 13.81 -11.97 -15.26
N VAL A 193 13.01 -12.35 -16.26
CA VAL A 193 13.03 -13.69 -16.88
C VAL A 193 14.43 -14.07 -17.33
N LYS A 194 15.14 -13.17 -18.00
CA LYS A 194 16.51 -13.41 -18.44
C LYS A 194 17.44 -13.70 -17.27
N THR A 195 17.37 -12.90 -16.22
CA THR A 195 18.20 -13.06 -15.00
C THR A 195 17.94 -14.40 -14.32
N LEU A 196 16.70 -14.88 -14.32
CA LEU A 196 16.35 -16.18 -13.75
C LEU A 196 17.06 -17.32 -14.50
N ILE A 197 17.08 -17.27 -15.82
CA ILE A 197 17.76 -18.28 -16.65
C ILE A 197 19.26 -18.16 -16.49
N ASP A 198 19.83 -16.95 -16.57
CA ASP A 198 21.26 -16.71 -16.42
C ASP A 198 21.79 -17.25 -15.08
N LYS A 199 21.03 -17.05 -13.98
CA LYS A 199 21.38 -17.56 -12.66
C LYS A 199 21.25 -19.08 -12.53
N ALA A 200 20.26 -19.68 -13.16
CA ALA A 200 20.14 -21.13 -13.20
C ALA A 200 21.36 -21.78 -13.89
N VAL A 201 21.82 -21.18 -14.99
CA VAL A 201 23.03 -21.59 -15.70
C VAL A 201 24.28 -21.39 -14.85
N GLU A 202 24.44 -20.20 -14.24
CA GLU A 202 25.58 -19.88 -13.36
C GLU A 202 25.71 -20.87 -12.19
N PHE A 203 24.57 -21.30 -11.63
CA PHE A 203 24.55 -22.27 -10.53
C PHE A 203 24.57 -23.74 -10.99
N GLY A 204 24.73 -24.01 -12.27
CA GLY A 204 24.78 -25.36 -12.82
C GLY A 204 23.48 -26.14 -12.62
N MET A 205 22.36 -25.48 -12.54
CA MET A 205 21.06 -26.16 -12.41
C MET A 205 20.68 -26.86 -13.72
N PRO A 206 20.26 -28.13 -13.67
CA PRO A 206 19.88 -28.86 -14.88
C PRO A 206 18.59 -28.33 -15.52
N ALA A 207 17.75 -27.65 -14.76
CA ALA A 207 16.51 -27.04 -15.23
C ALA A 207 16.10 -25.87 -14.37
N VAL A 208 15.20 -25.05 -14.89
CA VAL A 208 14.53 -23.99 -14.12
C VAL A 208 13.10 -23.84 -14.64
N ALA A 209 12.17 -23.55 -13.76
CA ALA A 209 10.80 -23.22 -14.13
C ALA A 209 10.36 -21.92 -13.49
N PHE A 210 9.30 -21.29 -14.00
CA PHE A 210 8.63 -20.19 -13.35
C PHE A 210 7.14 -20.47 -13.20
N SER A 211 6.51 -19.83 -12.21
CA SER A 211 5.11 -20.05 -11.86
C SER A 211 4.47 -18.73 -11.47
N ASP A 212 4.37 -17.79 -12.42
CA ASP A 212 3.78 -16.48 -12.20
C ASP A 212 2.30 -16.57 -11.81
N SER A 213 1.86 -15.62 -10.98
CA SER A 213 0.51 -15.62 -10.43
C SER A 213 -0.47 -14.97 -11.41
N GLY A 214 -1.45 -15.76 -11.87
CA GLY A 214 -2.61 -15.28 -12.61
C GLY A 214 -2.37 -14.81 -14.04
N ASN A 215 -1.16 -14.99 -14.59
CA ASN A 215 -0.85 -14.60 -15.96
C ASN A 215 0.28 -15.43 -16.59
N MET A 216 0.42 -15.35 -17.92
CA MET A 216 1.45 -16.00 -18.71
C MET A 216 2.35 -15.00 -19.45
N MET A 217 2.46 -13.76 -18.97
CA MET A 217 3.17 -12.69 -19.69
C MET A 217 4.66 -12.97 -19.86
N GLY A 218 5.29 -13.68 -18.93
CA GLY A 218 6.69 -14.10 -19.00
C GLY A 218 6.95 -15.29 -19.90
N ALA A 219 5.93 -16.05 -20.33
CA ALA A 219 6.10 -17.36 -20.96
C ALA A 219 6.86 -17.27 -22.29
N PHE A 220 6.50 -16.35 -23.16
CA PHE A 220 7.17 -16.18 -24.45
C PHE A 220 8.66 -15.83 -24.26
N GLN A 221 8.95 -14.86 -23.41
CA GLN A 221 10.31 -14.43 -23.12
C GLN A 221 11.14 -15.55 -22.49
N PHE A 222 10.53 -16.36 -21.61
CA PHE A 222 11.19 -17.49 -20.96
C PHE A 222 11.57 -18.56 -21.98
N VAL A 223 10.64 -18.97 -22.84
CA VAL A 223 10.89 -19.98 -23.89
C VAL A 223 11.93 -19.48 -24.89
N GLU A 224 11.81 -18.24 -25.37
CA GLU A 224 12.76 -17.65 -26.32
C GLU A 224 14.18 -17.59 -25.74
N THR A 225 14.31 -17.13 -24.46
CA THR A 225 15.62 -17.02 -23.82
C THR A 225 16.23 -18.36 -23.55
N GLY A 226 15.45 -19.33 -23.05
CA GLY A 226 15.92 -20.71 -22.85
C GLY A 226 16.33 -21.40 -24.15
N PHE A 227 15.55 -21.22 -25.21
CA PHE A 227 15.85 -21.77 -26.52
C PHE A 227 17.17 -21.21 -27.09
N LYS A 228 17.38 -19.90 -27.02
CA LYS A 228 18.62 -19.24 -27.44
C LYS A 228 19.84 -19.75 -26.66
N HIS A 229 19.66 -19.94 -25.33
CA HIS A 229 20.73 -20.50 -24.51
C HIS A 229 21.08 -21.93 -24.93
N ASN A 230 20.10 -22.82 -25.08
CA ASN A 230 20.34 -24.21 -25.50
C ASN A 230 21.01 -24.29 -26.86
N GLN A 231 20.57 -23.49 -27.83
CA GLN A 231 21.25 -23.43 -29.13
C GLN A 231 22.72 -22.97 -29.05
N SER A 232 23.09 -22.23 -28.02
CA SER A 232 24.49 -21.81 -27.85
C SER A 232 25.39 -22.91 -27.28
N ILE A 233 24.80 -23.92 -26.63
CA ILE A 233 25.51 -25.07 -26.05
C ILE A 233 25.73 -26.15 -27.12
N ASP A 234 24.81 -26.30 -28.08
CA ASP A 234 24.84 -27.30 -29.13
C ASP A 234 25.80 -26.95 -30.29
N LYS A 235 26.55 -25.86 -30.18
CA LYS A 235 27.60 -25.40 -31.10
C LYS A 235 28.98 -25.59 -30.52
#